data_fabfbdffbecc428de906d85e0a029d2a
#
_entry.id   fabfbdffbecc428de906d85e0a029d2a
#
_cell.length_a   1.000
_cell.length_b   1.000
_cell.length_c   1.000
_cell.angle_alpha   90.00
_cell.angle_beta   90.00
_cell.angle_gamma   90.00
#
_symmetry.space_group_name_H-M   'P 1'
#
loop_
_entity.id
_entity.type
_entity.pdbx_description
1 polymer ?
#
loop_
_entity_poly.entity_id
_entity_poly.type
_entity_poly.pdbx_seq_one_letter_code
_entity_poly.pdbx_strand_id
1 'polypeptide(L)'
;IMFETADQNGWIIRTLKEWDTHPFANSMSYEVYQRMPNGTDFTPFIEAGTQGLNFASIDNAHVYHQVFDTPENLSEATLQHHGIHALGALKYYGNADLTETLAENVVYFSLPALGLVVYGRGWVLPISGLIIGLLALVVAVARRCGASSKRLLVGFLVSLVVLVTSF
;
A
#
# COMPACT_ATOMS: atom_id res chain seq x y z
N ILE A 1 -0.24 2.30 8.56
CA ILE A 1 -0.51 1.82 7.20
C ILE A 1 -1.89 1.17 7.11
N MET A 2 -2.62 1.41 6.03
CA MET A 2 -3.76 0.58 5.65
C MET A 2 -3.22 -0.67 4.93
N PHE A 3 -3.43 -1.84 5.49
CA PHE A 3 -2.77 -3.08 5.05
C PHE A 3 -3.75 -4.18 4.61
N GLU A 4 -5.02 -4.08 4.98
CA GLU A 4 -6.02 -5.10 4.68
C GLU A 4 -7.34 -4.47 4.22
N THR A 5 -7.97 -5.08 3.22
CA THR A 5 -9.33 -4.78 2.75
C THR A 5 -10.05 -6.09 2.48
N ALA A 6 -11.37 -6.04 2.26
CA ALA A 6 -12.09 -7.16 1.65
C ALA A 6 -11.77 -7.26 0.15
N ASP A 7 -12.16 -8.36 -0.47
CA ASP A 7 -12.11 -8.52 -1.93
C ASP A 7 -13.16 -7.59 -2.61
N GLN A 8 -13.00 -7.33 -3.91
CA GLN A 8 -13.78 -6.33 -4.65
C GLN A 8 -13.63 -4.91 -4.08
N ASN A 9 -12.42 -4.54 -3.73
CA ASN A 9 -12.05 -3.34 -2.98
C ASN A 9 -12.05 -2.02 -3.79
N GLY A 10 -12.40 -2.06 -5.07
CA GLY A 10 -12.23 -0.91 -5.94
C GLY A 10 -12.97 0.34 -5.52
N TRP A 11 -14.17 0.20 -4.94
CA TRP A 11 -14.94 1.33 -4.43
C TRP A 11 -14.27 1.93 -3.19
N ILE A 12 -14.02 1.12 -2.17
CA ILE A 12 -13.51 1.60 -0.87
C ILE A 12 -12.09 2.19 -0.98
N ILE A 13 -11.25 1.66 -1.88
CA ILE A 13 -9.91 2.22 -2.14
C ILE A 13 -9.98 3.57 -2.86
N ARG A 14 -10.93 3.76 -3.79
CA ARG A 14 -11.11 5.06 -4.43
C ARG A 14 -11.64 6.09 -3.46
N THR A 15 -12.59 5.69 -2.60
CA THR A 15 -13.13 6.59 -1.58
C THR A 15 -12.11 6.95 -0.50
N LEU A 16 -11.15 6.07 -0.18
CA LEU A 16 -10.04 6.40 0.73
C LEU A 16 -9.31 7.68 0.29
N LYS A 17 -9.12 7.87 -1.00
CA LYS A 17 -8.48 9.07 -1.57
C LYS A 17 -9.30 10.35 -1.35
N GLU A 18 -10.61 10.24 -1.19
CA GLU A 18 -11.51 11.39 -1.06
C GLU A 18 -11.47 12.01 0.35
N TRP A 19 -11.30 11.19 1.36
CA TRP A 19 -11.40 11.63 2.75
C TRP A 19 -10.10 11.55 3.55
N ASP A 20 -9.16 10.70 3.14
CA ASP A 20 -7.88 10.58 3.84
C ASP A 20 -6.88 11.59 3.26
N THR A 21 -6.46 12.51 4.09
CA THR A 21 -5.50 13.56 3.70
C THR A 21 -4.06 13.06 3.60
N HIS A 22 -3.74 11.95 4.26
CA HIS A 22 -2.40 11.38 4.31
C HIS A 22 -2.45 9.85 4.18
N PRO A 23 -3.04 9.33 3.10
CA PRO A 23 -3.20 7.89 2.93
C PRO A 23 -1.83 7.21 2.83
N PHE A 24 -1.62 6.21 3.66
CA PHE A 24 -0.46 5.33 3.59
C PHE A 24 -0.91 3.89 3.38
N ALA A 25 -0.92 3.46 2.14
CA ALA A 25 -1.50 2.21 1.70
C ALA A 25 -0.80 1.68 0.45
N ASN A 26 -0.74 0.37 0.28
CA ASN A 26 -0.30 -0.25 -0.97
C ASN A 26 -0.88 -1.65 -1.15
N SER A 27 -1.11 -2.03 -2.42
CA SER A 27 -1.63 -3.35 -2.79
C SER A 27 -0.72 -4.50 -2.39
N MET A 28 0.60 -4.26 -2.28
CA MET A 28 1.55 -5.31 -1.90
C MET A 28 1.32 -5.76 -0.45
N SER A 29 1.08 -4.83 0.47
CA SER A 29 0.73 -5.17 1.87
C SER A 29 -0.53 -6.04 1.93
N TYR A 30 -1.57 -5.68 1.18
CA TYR A 30 -2.80 -6.45 1.05
C TYR A 30 -2.53 -7.87 0.51
N GLU A 31 -1.79 -8.00 -0.59
CA GLU A 31 -1.48 -9.28 -1.23
C GLU A 31 -0.60 -10.18 -0.35
N VAL A 32 0.34 -9.61 0.40
CA VAL A 32 1.17 -10.34 1.35
C VAL A 32 0.32 -10.80 2.53
N TYR A 33 -0.47 -9.90 3.11
CA TYR A 33 -1.26 -10.18 4.29
C TYR A 33 -2.28 -11.30 4.05
N GLN A 34 -2.95 -11.31 2.91
CA GLN A 34 -3.90 -12.37 2.53
C GLN A 34 -3.28 -13.78 2.47
N ARG A 35 -1.96 -13.88 2.36
CA ARG A 35 -1.24 -15.17 2.33
C ARG A 35 -0.70 -15.59 3.69
N MET A 36 -0.84 -14.74 4.69
CA MET A 36 -0.41 -15.06 6.06
C MET A 36 -1.49 -15.88 6.77
N PRO A 37 -1.11 -16.90 7.58
CA PRO A 37 -2.06 -17.77 8.26
C PRO A 37 -2.61 -17.13 9.56
N ASN A 38 -2.91 -15.85 9.54
CA ASN A 38 -3.42 -15.11 10.69
C ASN A 38 -4.67 -14.31 10.29
N GLY A 39 -5.55 -14.10 11.25
CA GLY A 39 -6.72 -13.25 11.11
C GLY A 39 -6.59 -11.96 11.92
N THR A 40 -7.51 -11.04 11.70
CA THR A 40 -7.68 -9.81 12.47
C THR A 40 -9.11 -9.69 12.97
N ASP A 41 -9.39 -8.66 13.75
CA ASP A 41 -10.76 -8.30 14.14
C ASP A 41 -11.63 -7.93 12.94
N PHE A 42 -11.03 -7.67 11.78
CA PHE A 42 -11.74 -7.43 10.53
C PHE A 42 -12.16 -8.72 9.80
N THR A 43 -11.53 -9.86 10.10
CA THR A 43 -11.84 -11.15 9.44
C THR A 43 -13.33 -11.51 9.48
N PRO A 44 -14.07 -11.41 10.62
CA PRO A 44 -15.50 -11.71 10.65
C PRO A 44 -16.34 -10.81 9.74
N PHE A 45 -15.92 -9.56 9.53
CA PHE A 45 -16.61 -8.63 8.63
C PHE A 45 -16.38 -9.00 7.16
N ILE A 46 -15.16 -9.43 6.80
CA ILE A 46 -14.85 -9.96 5.46
C ILE A 46 -15.71 -11.19 5.18
N GLU A 47 -15.80 -12.14 6.12
CA GLU A 47 -16.60 -13.36 5.99
C GLU A 47 -18.10 -13.05 5.84
N ALA A 48 -18.57 -11.96 6.46
CA ALA A 48 -19.94 -11.46 6.29
C ALA A 48 -20.15 -10.70 4.96
N GLY A 49 -19.14 -10.57 4.11
CA GLY A 49 -19.22 -9.86 2.83
C GLY A 49 -19.18 -8.34 2.94
N THR A 50 -18.75 -7.79 4.08
CA THR A 50 -18.70 -6.35 4.33
C THR A 50 -17.39 -5.76 3.80
N GLN A 51 -17.47 -4.59 3.15
CA GLN A 51 -16.30 -3.81 2.79
C GLN A 51 -15.72 -3.09 4.01
N GLY A 52 -14.41 -2.92 4.04
CA GLY A 52 -13.73 -2.23 5.12
C GLY A 52 -12.25 -1.97 4.83
N LEU A 53 -11.66 -1.17 5.70
CA LEU A 53 -10.24 -0.80 5.66
C LEU A 53 -9.65 -1.10 7.04
N ASN A 54 -8.61 -1.91 7.09
CA ASN A 54 -7.90 -2.22 8.31
C ASN A 54 -6.56 -1.49 8.35
N PHE A 55 -6.32 -0.77 9.43
CA PHE A 55 -5.14 0.06 9.66
C PHE A 55 -4.29 -0.51 10.78
N ALA A 56 -2.98 -0.56 10.58
CA ALA A 56 -2.03 -0.95 11.61
C ALA A 56 -0.94 0.11 11.81
N SER A 57 -0.46 0.21 13.03
CA SER A 57 0.82 0.84 13.32
C SER A 57 1.93 -0.15 12.99
N ILE A 58 2.90 0.28 12.18
CA ILE A 58 4.11 -0.50 11.89
C ILE A 58 5.36 0.12 12.53
N ASP A 59 5.19 1.29 13.13
CA ASP A 59 6.23 1.93 13.92
C ASP A 59 6.40 1.21 15.25
N ASN A 60 7.64 1.13 15.75
CA ASN A 60 7.95 0.40 16.97
C ASN A 60 7.53 -1.08 16.99
N ALA A 61 7.59 -1.77 15.86
CA ALA A 61 7.17 -3.18 15.75
C ALA A 61 7.85 -4.11 16.80
N HIS A 62 9.00 -3.70 17.34
CA HIS A 62 9.72 -4.47 18.36
C HIS A 62 9.04 -4.48 19.74
N VAL A 63 8.10 -3.57 20.02
CA VAL A 63 7.31 -3.59 21.27
C VAL A 63 6.02 -4.39 21.14
N TYR A 64 5.56 -4.60 19.90
CA TYR A 64 4.31 -5.31 19.62
C TYR A 64 4.30 -6.73 20.20
N HIS A 65 3.23 -7.07 20.94
CA HIS A 65 3.07 -8.33 21.66
C HIS A 65 4.18 -8.62 22.72
N GLN A 66 4.83 -7.59 23.22
CA GLN A 66 5.85 -7.70 24.27
C GLN A 66 5.37 -7.03 25.58
N VAL A 67 6.09 -7.30 26.68
CA VAL A 67 5.83 -6.65 27.97
C VAL A 67 6.01 -5.13 27.93
N PHE A 68 6.65 -4.62 26.89
CA PHE A 68 6.88 -3.20 26.64
C PHE A 68 5.76 -2.55 25.81
N ASP A 69 4.74 -3.31 25.42
CA ASP A 69 3.57 -2.77 24.72
C ASP A 69 2.66 -2.07 25.74
N THR A 70 3.07 -0.87 26.09
CA THR A 70 2.43 -0.02 27.11
C THR A 70 2.06 1.34 26.53
N PRO A 71 1.13 2.07 27.15
CA PRO A 71 0.75 3.40 26.70
C PRO A 71 1.92 4.39 26.58
N GLU A 72 2.96 4.25 27.42
CA GLU A 72 4.15 5.11 27.42
C GLU A 72 5.01 4.91 26.16
N ASN A 73 4.92 3.74 25.54
CA ASN A 73 5.64 3.41 24.30
C ASN A 73 4.80 3.64 23.04
N LEU A 74 3.56 4.09 23.19
CA LEU A 74 2.71 4.46 22.05
C LEU A 74 3.14 5.80 21.47
N SER A 75 3.37 5.85 20.16
CA SER A 75 3.64 7.10 19.44
C SER A 75 2.37 7.98 19.40
N GLU A 76 2.43 9.18 20.00
CA GLU A 76 1.33 10.14 19.92
C GLU A 76 1.00 10.53 18.47
N ALA A 77 2.02 10.62 17.60
CA ALA A 77 1.83 10.91 16.18
C ALA A 77 1.04 9.79 15.48
N THR A 78 1.33 8.52 15.81
CA THR A 78 0.60 7.37 15.31
C THR A 78 -0.84 7.36 15.81
N LEU A 79 -1.07 7.63 17.10
CA LEU A 79 -2.40 7.73 17.67
C LEU A 79 -3.21 8.85 16.99
N GLN A 80 -2.60 10.03 16.79
CA GLN A 80 -3.21 11.15 16.08
C GLN A 80 -3.57 10.76 14.63
N HIS A 81 -2.69 10.04 13.95
CA HIS A 81 -2.92 9.59 12.57
C HIS A 81 -4.11 8.63 12.49
N HIS A 82 -4.19 7.65 13.41
CA HIS A 82 -5.35 6.75 13.50
C HIS A 82 -6.65 7.51 13.81
N GLY A 83 -6.59 8.53 14.68
CA GLY A 83 -7.73 9.39 14.98
C GLY A 83 -8.22 10.18 13.75
N ILE A 84 -7.30 10.69 12.93
CA ILE A 84 -7.61 11.38 11.67
C ILE A 84 -8.31 10.41 10.70
N HIS A 85 -7.79 9.19 10.54
CA HIS A 85 -8.42 8.16 9.70
C HIS A 85 -9.84 7.83 10.19
N ALA A 86 -10.00 7.56 11.48
CA ALA A 86 -11.32 7.22 12.05
C ALA A 86 -12.33 8.35 11.86
N LEU A 87 -11.94 9.59 12.11
CA LEU A 87 -12.80 10.76 11.94
C LEU A 87 -13.13 11.04 10.47
N GLY A 88 -12.15 10.90 9.58
CA GLY A 88 -12.33 11.04 8.14
C GLY A 88 -13.30 10.02 7.59
N ALA A 89 -13.08 8.75 7.93
CA ALA A 89 -13.95 7.65 7.55
C ALA A 89 -15.39 7.84 8.07
N LEU A 90 -15.54 8.20 9.35
CA LEU A 90 -16.86 8.45 9.94
C LEU A 90 -17.62 9.56 9.22
N LYS A 91 -16.96 10.68 8.93
CA LYS A 91 -17.59 11.80 8.22
C LYS A 91 -17.96 11.45 6.78
N TYR A 92 -17.12 10.71 6.09
CA TYR A 92 -17.35 10.33 4.70
C TYR A 92 -18.45 9.26 4.61
N TYR A 93 -18.24 8.11 5.23
CA TYR A 93 -19.16 6.98 5.12
C TYR A 93 -20.47 7.18 5.87
N GLY A 94 -20.50 8.03 6.89
CA GLY A 94 -21.76 8.42 7.56
C GLY A 94 -22.73 9.22 6.67
N ASN A 95 -22.25 9.75 5.54
CA ASN A 95 -23.06 10.51 4.57
C ASN A 95 -23.07 9.89 3.16
N ALA A 96 -22.29 8.82 2.93
CA ALA A 96 -22.18 8.15 1.65
C ALA A 96 -23.35 7.16 1.43
N ASP A 97 -23.66 6.93 0.16
CA ASP A 97 -24.52 5.80 -0.21
C ASP A 97 -23.71 4.51 -0.13
N LEU A 98 -24.11 3.61 0.76
CA LEU A 98 -23.47 2.33 1.01
C LEU A 98 -24.19 1.14 0.35
N THR A 99 -25.14 1.37 -0.55
CA THR A 99 -25.93 0.31 -1.18
C THR A 99 -25.13 -0.53 -2.17
N GLU A 100 -24.16 0.09 -2.87
CA GLU A 100 -23.30 -0.59 -3.84
C GLU A 100 -21.82 -0.27 -3.55
N THR A 101 -21.20 -1.06 -2.68
CA THR A 101 -19.82 -0.85 -2.25
C THR A 101 -18.82 -1.83 -2.90
N LEU A 102 -19.30 -2.79 -3.68
CA LEU A 102 -18.47 -3.78 -4.35
C LEU A 102 -18.03 -3.27 -5.72
N ALA A 103 -16.75 -3.28 -5.99
CA ALA A 103 -16.18 -2.94 -7.29
C ALA A 103 -14.90 -3.75 -7.54
N GLU A 104 -14.59 -4.02 -8.81
CA GLU A 104 -13.37 -4.75 -9.18
C GLU A 104 -12.14 -4.25 -8.44
N ASN A 105 -11.30 -5.20 -8.02
CA ASN A 105 -10.06 -4.90 -7.32
C ASN A 105 -9.17 -3.95 -8.12
N VAL A 106 -8.57 -3.02 -7.43
CA VAL A 106 -7.65 -2.03 -7.99
C VAL A 106 -6.23 -2.23 -7.46
N VAL A 107 -5.27 -1.71 -8.20
CA VAL A 107 -3.90 -1.55 -7.73
C VAL A 107 -3.76 -0.14 -7.16
N TYR A 108 -3.14 -0.04 -6.00
CA TYR A 108 -2.97 1.23 -5.31
C TYR A 108 -1.65 1.28 -4.54
N PHE A 109 -1.11 2.46 -4.42
CA PHE A 109 0.06 2.74 -3.58
C PHE A 109 0.15 4.24 -3.29
N SER A 110 0.71 4.56 -2.14
CA SER A 110 0.95 5.95 -1.75
C SER A 110 2.30 6.43 -2.25
N LEU A 111 2.33 7.63 -2.82
CA LEU A 111 3.55 8.33 -3.19
C LEU A 111 3.67 9.64 -2.42
N PRO A 112 4.86 9.97 -1.89
CA PRO A 112 5.12 11.29 -1.31
C PRO A 112 4.72 12.39 -2.31
N ALA A 113 4.06 13.43 -1.83
CA ALA A 113 3.57 14.59 -2.59
C ALA A 113 2.45 14.33 -3.61
N LEU A 114 2.19 13.10 -4.05
CA LEU A 114 1.11 12.75 -4.99
C LEU A 114 -0.09 12.10 -4.31
N GLY A 115 0.07 11.67 -3.04
CA GLY A 115 -0.97 10.95 -2.31
C GLY A 115 -1.20 9.54 -2.85
N LEU A 116 -2.43 9.05 -2.77
CA LEU A 116 -2.80 7.70 -3.19
C LEU A 116 -3.01 7.63 -4.71
N VAL A 117 -2.19 6.83 -5.37
CA VAL A 117 -2.34 6.46 -6.79
C VAL A 117 -3.18 5.20 -6.86
N VAL A 118 -4.21 5.21 -7.70
CA VAL A 118 -5.14 4.09 -7.88
C VAL A 118 -5.38 3.84 -9.36
N TYR A 119 -5.27 2.59 -9.81
CA TYR A 119 -5.59 2.19 -11.17
C TYR A 119 -6.17 0.77 -11.26
N GLY A 120 -6.93 0.50 -12.29
CA GLY A 120 -7.53 -0.83 -12.52
C GLY A 120 -6.50 -1.90 -12.85
N ARG A 121 -6.77 -3.15 -12.48
CA ARG A 121 -5.87 -4.32 -12.74
C ARG A 121 -5.49 -4.47 -14.22
N GLY A 122 -6.36 -4.09 -15.14
CA GLY A 122 -6.07 -4.14 -16.58
C GLY A 122 -4.84 -3.34 -17.01
N TRP A 123 -4.45 -2.32 -16.24
CA TRP A 123 -3.27 -1.50 -16.52
C TRP A 123 -1.94 -2.12 -16.04
N VAL A 124 -1.99 -3.19 -15.27
CA VAL A 124 -0.76 -3.83 -14.74
C VAL A 124 0.15 -4.28 -15.86
N LEU A 125 -0.36 -5.05 -16.83
CA LEU A 125 0.44 -5.54 -17.96
C LEU A 125 0.95 -4.42 -18.88
N PRO A 126 0.13 -3.46 -19.32
CA PRO A 126 0.63 -2.30 -20.09
C PRO A 126 1.72 -1.51 -19.38
N ILE A 127 1.54 -1.20 -18.10
CA ILE A 127 2.53 -0.44 -17.30
C ILE A 127 3.81 -1.27 -17.13
N SER A 128 3.69 -2.56 -16.80
CA SER A 128 4.85 -3.45 -16.67
C SER A 128 5.60 -3.57 -18.00
N GLY A 129 4.90 -3.72 -19.11
CA GLY A 129 5.50 -3.74 -20.45
C GLY A 129 6.25 -2.46 -20.79
N LEU A 130 5.66 -1.29 -20.45
CA LEU A 130 6.32 0.01 -20.61
C LEU A 130 7.60 0.10 -19.77
N ILE A 131 7.55 -0.30 -18.50
CA ILE A 131 8.71 -0.26 -17.60
C ILE A 131 9.82 -1.17 -18.13
N ILE A 132 9.50 -2.40 -18.55
CA ILE A 132 10.46 -3.34 -19.13
C ILE A 132 11.06 -2.77 -20.43
N GLY A 133 10.23 -2.17 -21.30
CA GLY A 133 10.68 -1.54 -22.53
C GLY A 133 11.62 -0.37 -22.28
N LEU A 134 11.30 0.49 -21.31
CA LEU A 134 12.17 1.61 -20.91
C LEU A 134 13.49 1.09 -20.32
N LEU A 135 13.46 0.06 -19.49
CA LEU A 135 14.67 -0.55 -18.95
C LEU A 135 15.54 -1.13 -20.06
N ALA A 136 14.95 -1.86 -21.00
CA ALA A 136 15.68 -2.40 -22.17
C ALA A 136 16.30 -1.28 -23.01
N LEU A 137 15.58 -0.17 -23.22
CA LEU A 137 16.09 1.01 -23.92
C LEU A 137 17.28 1.63 -23.19
N VAL A 138 17.17 1.83 -21.88
CA VAL A 138 18.27 2.36 -21.05
C VAL A 138 19.51 1.46 -21.13
N VAL A 139 19.32 0.14 -21.03
CA VAL A 139 20.44 -0.83 -21.18
C VAL A 139 21.05 -0.75 -22.59
N ALA A 140 20.22 -0.66 -23.63
CA ALA A 140 20.70 -0.57 -25.03
C ALA A 140 21.50 0.73 -25.25
N VAL A 141 21.01 1.87 -24.76
CA VAL A 141 21.71 3.16 -24.85
C VAL A 141 23.02 3.12 -24.08
N ALA A 142 23.01 2.61 -22.84
CA ALA A 142 24.23 2.48 -22.02
C ALA A 142 25.28 1.61 -22.70
N ARG A 143 24.89 0.51 -23.35
CA ARG A 143 25.81 -0.34 -24.13
C ARG A 143 26.40 0.39 -25.33
N ARG A 144 25.58 1.16 -26.06
CA ARG A 144 26.06 1.99 -27.18
C ARG A 144 27.07 3.05 -26.71
N CYS A 145 26.90 3.56 -25.49
CA CYS A 145 27.84 4.49 -24.85
C CYS A 145 29.06 3.80 -24.22
N GLY A 146 29.33 2.51 -24.48
CA GLY A 146 30.49 1.77 -24.02
C GLY A 146 30.39 1.18 -22.60
N ALA A 147 29.19 1.13 -22.00
CA ALA A 147 29.03 0.47 -20.73
C ALA A 147 29.19 -1.05 -20.85
N SER A 148 30.08 -1.63 -20.05
CA SER A 148 30.25 -3.09 -20.02
C SER A 148 29.10 -3.75 -19.26
N SER A 149 28.80 -5.03 -19.62
CA SER A 149 27.75 -5.80 -18.94
C SER A 149 28.02 -5.93 -17.42
N LYS A 150 29.28 -5.97 -16.99
CA LYS A 150 29.66 -5.99 -15.57
C LYS A 150 29.25 -4.69 -14.86
N ARG A 151 29.48 -3.51 -15.49
CA ARG A 151 29.08 -2.22 -14.91
C ARG A 151 27.55 -2.09 -14.81
N LEU A 152 26.82 -2.56 -15.81
CA LEU A 152 25.36 -2.56 -15.78
C LEU A 152 24.81 -3.46 -14.68
N LEU A 153 25.37 -4.66 -14.51
CA LEU A 153 24.98 -5.58 -13.45
C LEU A 153 25.28 -4.99 -12.05
N VAL A 154 26.49 -4.42 -11.87
CA VAL A 154 26.85 -3.76 -10.61
C VAL A 154 25.90 -2.59 -10.31
N GLY A 155 25.61 -1.74 -11.30
CA GLY A 155 24.66 -0.64 -11.13
C GLY A 155 23.27 -1.12 -10.74
N PHE A 156 22.78 -2.20 -11.37
CA PHE A 156 21.50 -2.81 -11.02
C PHE A 156 21.49 -3.36 -9.58
N LEU A 157 22.53 -4.09 -9.18
CA LEU A 157 22.65 -4.64 -7.83
C LEU A 157 22.76 -3.54 -6.76
N VAL A 158 23.52 -2.49 -7.03
CA VAL A 158 23.61 -1.32 -6.12
C VAL A 158 22.24 -0.65 -5.99
N SER A 159 21.52 -0.44 -7.10
CA SER A 159 20.16 0.15 -7.07
C SER A 159 19.20 -0.71 -6.26
N LEU A 160 19.28 -2.05 -6.40
CA LEU A 160 18.47 -2.98 -5.63
C LEU A 160 18.76 -2.90 -4.13
N VAL A 161 20.04 -2.86 -3.76
CA VAL A 161 20.48 -2.72 -2.35
C VAL A 161 19.98 -1.40 -1.77
N VAL A 162 20.15 -0.28 -2.49
CA VAL A 162 19.66 1.04 -2.06
C VAL A 162 18.15 1.00 -1.87
N LEU A 163 17.41 0.39 -2.80
CA LEU A 163 15.96 0.27 -2.69
C LEU A 163 15.56 -0.53 -1.43
N VAL A 164 16.20 -1.66 -1.17
CA VAL A 164 15.90 -2.51 0.00
C VAL A 164 16.27 -1.85 1.32
N THR A 165 17.32 -1.02 1.34
CA THR A 165 17.75 -0.32 2.57
C THR A 165 17.02 1.01 2.81
N SER A 166 16.19 1.46 1.86
CA SER A 166 15.40 2.71 1.96
C SER A 166 14.02 2.47 2.60
N PHE A 167 13.68 1.22 2.88
CA PHE A 167 12.46 0.79 3.55
C PHE A 167 12.77 0.21 4.93
#